data_70e52ecdd013175d258355e563e8cd3c
#
_entry.id   70e52ecdd013175d258355e563e8cd3c
#
_cell.length_a   1.000
_cell.length_b   1.000
_cell.length_c   1.000
_cell.angle_alpha   90.00
_cell.angle_beta   90.00
_cell.angle_gamma   90.00
#
_symmetry.space_group_name_H-M   'P 1'
#
loop_
_entity.id
_entity.type
_entity.pdbx_description
1 polymer ?
#
loop_
_entity_poly.entity_id
_entity_poly.type
_entity_poly.pdbx_seq_one_letter_code
_entity_poly.pdbx_strand_id
1 'polypeptide(L)'
;MNLAHLHLLLNHVPTVGLGIALGLLLASLLKKSEDLKQASFVGFFLLGLLAIPAYLTGSAAQVVLQEQPDVSQQVIAAHRDAALLALIVMEITGFVAWIALWRFRRWHQTAILVLAIVTFGLMASAANIGGHIRHPEILARGTAAPVPEWPRTAAAGAAFVLDNPWVWPICEVFHFVGLCLLFGVVLLVNLRLLGFVKGVAFADVNRLLPWGMAGLGINIVTGMLFFLAAPEQYTQNSTFVWKIGLMLIAGVTLLYPTMRDQTGELPPEDRAPLTGRIIAAGSICLWIAVIFLGRFLPYLGSE
;
A
#
# COMPACT_ATOMS: atom_id res chain seq x y z
N MET A 1 -18.87 -6.57 9.90
CA MET A 1 -18.70 -6.86 8.45
C MET A 1 -17.58 -7.89 8.35
N ASN A 2 -17.81 -9.03 7.72
CA ASN A 2 -16.80 -10.09 7.59
C ASN A 2 -15.72 -9.62 6.59
N LEU A 3 -14.43 -9.90 6.85
CA LEU A 3 -13.32 -9.53 5.98
C LEU A 3 -13.43 -10.13 4.56
N ALA A 4 -14.01 -11.32 4.42
CA ALA A 4 -14.30 -11.91 3.12
C ALA A 4 -15.29 -11.05 2.31
N HIS A 5 -16.32 -10.48 2.97
CA HIS A 5 -17.23 -9.53 2.33
C HIS A 5 -16.52 -8.22 1.95
N LEU A 6 -15.63 -7.73 2.84
CA LEU A 6 -14.82 -6.55 2.55
C LEU A 6 -13.90 -6.78 1.34
N HIS A 7 -13.35 -7.99 1.17
CA HIS A 7 -12.57 -8.35 -0.03
C HIS A 7 -13.38 -8.18 -1.31
N LEU A 8 -14.64 -8.61 -1.33
CA LEU A 8 -15.50 -8.45 -2.50
C LEU A 8 -15.77 -6.99 -2.88
N LEU A 9 -15.76 -6.10 -1.89
CA LEU A 9 -15.91 -4.65 -2.13
C LEU A 9 -14.60 -4.01 -2.60
N LEU A 10 -13.47 -4.45 -2.06
CA LEU A 10 -12.17 -3.80 -2.30
C LEU A 10 -11.44 -4.33 -3.53
N ASN A 11 -11.63 -5.59 -3.93
CA ASN A 11 -10.84 -6.26 -4.97
C ASN A 11 -10.89 -5.55 -6.33
N HIS A 12 -11.98 -4.85 -6.64
CA HIS A 12 -12.12 -4.10 -7.89
C HIS A 12 -11.45 -2.72 -7.86
N VAL A 13 -11.27 -2.14 -6.67
CA VAL A 13 -10.76 -0.77 -6.53
C VAL A 13 -9.33 -0.62 -7.10
N PRO A 14 -8.34 -1.48 -6.76
CA PRO A 14 -7.01 -1.36 -7.36
C PRO A 14 -7.02 -1.59 -8.86
N THR A 15 -7.79 -2.55 -9.36
CA THR A 15 -7.80 -2.92 -10.79
C THR A 15 -8.43 -1.84 -11.66
N VAL A 16 -9.62 -1.37 -11.30
CA VAL A 16 -10.34 -0.32 -12.05
C VAL A 16 -9.63 1.04 -11.87
N GLY A 17 -9.24 1.36 -10.64
CA GLY A 17 -8.52 2.59 -10.31
C GLY A 17 -7.20 2.70 -11.06
N LEU A 18 -6.45 1.60 -11.21
CA LEU A 18 -5.21 1.56 -11.97
C LEU A 18 -5.44 1.90 -13.46
N GLY A 19 -6.52 1.36 -14.05
CA GLY A 19 -6.92 1.74 -15.42
C GLY A 19 -7.21 3.24 -15.56
N ILE A 20 -7.89 3.83 -14.58
CA ILE A 20 -8.17 5.27 -14.54
C ILE A 20 -6.87 6.08 -14.39
N ALA A 21 -6.01 5.74 -13.43
CA ALA A 21 -4.75 6.43 -13.20
C ALA A 21 -3.82 6.35 -14.42
N LEU A 22 -3.74 5.17 -15.07
CA LEU A 22 -3.00 4.99 -16.32
C LEU A 22 -3.60 5.81 -17.46
N GLY A 23 -4.91 5.85 -17.58
CA GLY A 23 -5.63 6.69 -18.56
C GLY A 23 -5.33 8.18 -18.35
N LEU A 24 -5.32 8.66 -17.10
CA LEU A 24 -4.92 10.04 -16.76
C LEU A 24 -3.47 10.31 -17.15
N LEU A 25 -2.54 9.38 -16.89
CA LEU A 25 -1.15 9.51 -17.28
C LEU A 25 -0.99 9.61 -18.80
N LEU A 26 -1.65 8.74 -19.55
CA LEU A 26 -1.62 8.78 -21.01
C LEU A 26 -2.25 10.08 -21.56
N ALA A 27 -3.37 10.51 -21.00
CA ALA A 27 -4.00 11.79 -21.36
C ALA A 27 -3.05 12.98 -21.05
N SER A 28 -2.31 12.92 -19.94
CA SER A 28 -1.33 13.95 -19.59
C SER A 28 -0.19 14.06 -20.60
N LEU A 29 0.24 12.93 -21.16
CA LEU A 29 1.27 12.90 -22.22
C LEU A 29 0.76 13.52 -23.51
N LEU A 30 -0.46 13.16 -23.92
CA LEU A 30 -1.07 13.66 -25.16
C LEU A 30 -1.38 15.16 -25.07
N LYS A 31 -1.89 15.63 -23.93
CA LYS A 31 -2.30 17.02 -23.71
C LYS A 31 -1.20 17.89 -23.13
N LYS A 32 -0.03 17.32 -22.77
CA LYS A 32 1.07 18.00 -22.07
C LYS A 32 0.59 18.73 -20.81
N SER A 33 -0.34 18.12 -20.07
CA SER A 33 -0.97 18.71 -18.89
C SER A 33 -0.26 18.24 -17.62
N GLU A 34 0.28 19.20 -16.86
CA GLU A 34 0.92 18.94 -15.57
C GLU A 34 -0.11 18.50 -14.52
N ASP A 35 -1.31 19.08 -14.54
CA ASP A 35 -2.39 18.74 -13.59
C ASP A 35 -2.84 17.29 -13.74
N LEU A 36 -3.05 16.82 -14.98
CA LEU A 36 -3.39 15.41 -15.23
C LEU A 36 -2.27 14.47 -14.81
N LYS A 37 -1.01 14.86 -15.03
CA LYS A 37 0.15 14.09 -14.60
C LYS A 37 0.20 13.98 -13.09
N GLN A 38 0.04 15.10 -12.39
CA GLN A 38 0.02 15.13 -10.93
C GLN A 38 -1.14 14.31 -10.36
N ALA A 39 -2.35 14.46 -10.93
CA ALA A 39 -3.52 13.67 -10.54
C ALA A 39 -3.28 12.17 -10.73
N SER A 40 -2.62 11.74 -11.82
CA SER A 40 -2.28 10.33 -12.05
C SER A 40 -1.30 9.81 -11.00
N PHE A 41 -0.26 10.59 -10.64
CA PHE A 41 0.70 10.19 -9.62
C PHE A 41 0.08 10.07 -8.23
N VAL A 42 -0.80 11.01 -7.86
CA VAL A 42 -1.62 10.89 -6.64
C VAL A 42 -2.46 9.62 -6.69
N GLY A 43 -3.10 9.35 -7.83
CA GLY A 43 -3.87 8.12 -8.05
C GLY A 43 -3.04 6.86 -7.82
N PHE A 44 -1.86 6.75 -8.42
CA PHE A 44 -0.97 5.58 -8.22
C PHE A 44 -0.54 5.40 -6.76
N PHE A 45 -0.21 6.48 -6.07
CA PHE A 45 0.13 6.42 -4.63
C PHE A 45 -1.05 5.91 -3.79
N LEU A 46 -2.25 6.46 -4.00
CA LEU A 46 -3.45 6.05 -3.27
C LEU A 46 -3.84 4.60 -3.57
N LEU A 47 -3.66 4.15 -4.81
CA LEU A 47 -3.93 2.78 -5.22
C LEU A 47 -2.93 1.79 -4.61
N GLY A 48 -1.66 2.17 -4.45
CA GLY A 48 -0.70 1.39 -3.67
C GLY A 48 -1.24 1.17 -2.25
N LEU A 49 -1.56 2.25 -1.53
CA LEU A 49 -2.12 2.12 -0.18
C LEU A 49 -3.37 1.22 -0.13
N LEU A 50 -4.29 1.33 -1.10
CA LEU A 50 -5.54 0.56 -1.15
C LEU A 50 -5.34 -0.90 -1.60
N ALA A 51 -4.26 -1.21 -2.33
CA ALA A 51 -3.95 -2.57 -2.75
C ALA A 51 -3.56 -3.46 -1.56
N ILE A 52 -2.95 -2.89 -0.51
CA ILE A 52 -2.59 -3.62 0.72
C ILE A 52 -3.83 -4.27 1.36
N PRO A 53 -4.87 -3.54 1.80
CA PRO A 53 -6.03 -4.17 2.41
C PRO A 53 -6.81 -5.06 1.45
N ALA A 54 -6.79 -4.79 0.15
CA ALA A 54 -7.40 -5.68 -0.84
C ALA A 54 -6.74 -7.06 -0.83
N TYR A 55 -5.40 -7.13 -0.75
CA TYR A 55 -4.67 -8.40 -0.63
C TYR A 55 -4.89 -9.07 0.72
N LEU A 56 -4.78 -8.32 1.83
CA LEU A 56 -4.92 -8.84 3.19
C LEU A 56 -6.30 -9.48 3.41
N THR A 57 -7.36 -8.83 2.93
CA THR A 57 -8.73 -9.36 3.02
C THR A 57 -8.97 -10.58 2.14
N GLY A 58 -8.18 -10.75 1.07
CA GLY A 58 -8.19 -11.94 0.22
C GLY A 58 -7.82 -13.22 0.97
N SER A 59 -6.87 -13.14 1.91
CA SER A 59 -6.51 -14.28 2.75
C SER A 59 -7.67 -14.71 3.66
N ALA A 60 -8.45 -13.77 4.19
CA ALA A 60 -9.65 -14.11 4.95
C ALA A 60 -10.75 -14.74 4.06
N ALA A 61 -10.88 -14.26 2.81
CA ALA A 61 -11.80 -14.87 1.86
C ALA A 61 -11.40 -16.30 1.49
N GLN A 62 -10.09 -16.57 1.40
CA GLN A 62 -9.54 -17.91 1.15
C GLN A 62 -10.00 -18.90 2.23
N VAL A 63 -9.93 -18.55 3.52
CA VAL A 63 -10.33 -19.42 4.62
C VAL A 63 -11.81 -19.85 4.46
N VAL A 64 -12.70 -18.92 4.12
CA VAL A 64 -14.13 -19.21 3.90
C VAL A 64 -14.35 -20.13 2.71
N LEU A 65 -13.53 -20.03 1.67
CA LEU A 65 -13.65 -20.84 0.44
C LEU A 65 -13.01 -22.23 0.56
N GLN A 66 -12.06 -22.42 1.50
CA GLN A 66 -11.42 -23.74 1.70
C GLN A 66 -12.40 -24.82 2.15
N GLU A 67 -13.48 -24.46 2.81
CA GLU A 67 -14.53 -25.37 3.29
C GLU A 67 -15.55 -25.73 2.19
N GLN A 68 -15.48 -25.11 1.00
CA GLN A 68 -16.41 -25.35 -0.09
C GLN A 68 -15.89 -26.41 -1.05
N PRO A 69 -16.61 -27.56 -1.22
CA PRO A 69 -16.12 -28.70 -2.02
C PRO A 69 -16.00 -28.39 -3.52
N ASP A 70 -16.77 -27.42 -4.01
CA ASP A 70 -16.84 -27.09 -5.45
C ASP A 70 -15.76 -26.09 -5.90
N VAL A 71 -14.90 -25.61 -4.98
CA VAL A 71 -13.88 -24.59 -5.25
C VAL A 71 -12.51 -25.21 -5.33
N SER A 72 -11.83 -25.02 -6.48
CA SER A 72 -10.47 -25.52 -6.70
C SER A 72 -9.43 -24.76 -5.86
N GLN A 73 -8.79 -25.49 -4.93
CA GLN A 73 -7.71 -24.96 -4.10
C GLN A 73 -6.49 -24.52 -4.94
N GLN A 74 -6.28 -25.17 -6.08
CA GLN A 74 -5.21 -24.81 -7.02
C GLN A 74 -5.48 -23.44 -7.66
N VAL A 75 -6.73 -23.13 -8.02
CA VAL A 75 -7.12 -21.83 -8.58
C VAL A 75 -6.99 -20.74 -7.53
N ILE A 76 -7.38 -21.00 -6.27
CA ILE A 76 -7.22 -20.06 -5.15
C ILE A 76 -5.72 -19.73 -4.94
N ALA A 77 -4.86 -20.76 -4.92
CA ALA A 77 -3.43 -20.57 -4.74
C ALA A 77 -2.82 -19.74 -5.89
N ALA A 78 -3.18 -20.06 -7.14
CA ALA A 78 -2.71 -19.31 -8.30
C ALA A 78 -3.19 -17.85 -8.28
N HIS A 79 -4.44 -17.59 -7.86
CA HIS A 79 -4.96 -16.23 -7.68
C HIS A 79 -4.19 -15.46 -6.62
N ARG A 80 -3.92 -16.08 -5.46
CA ARG A 80 -3.16 -15.46 -4.37
C ARG A 80 -1.75 -15.09 -4.81
N ASP A 81 -1.06 -15.98 -5.52
CA ASP A 81 0.31 -15.75 -5.97
C ASP A 81 0.36 -14.64 -7.06
N ALA A 82 -0.58 -14.65 -8.01
CA ALA A 82 -0.74 -13.60 -9.00
C ALA A 82 -1.05 -12.24 -8.35
N ALA A 83 -1.95 -12.24 -7.36
CA ALA A 83 -2.31 -11.03 -6.61
C ALA A 83 -1.13 -10.48 -5.79
N LEU A 84 -0.29 -11.33 -5.20
CA LEU A 84 0.91 -10.88 -4.48
C LEU A 84 1.91 -10.21 -5.43
N LEU A 85 2.15 -10.80 -6.59
CA LEU A 85 3.06 -10.20 -7.57
C LEU A 85 2.52 -8.86 -8.09
N ALA A 86 1.21 -8.79 -8.36
CA ALA A 86 0.54 -7.55 -8.73
C ALA A 86 0.65 -6.49 -7.64
N LEU A 87 0.47 -6.87 -6.36
CA LEU A 87 0.66 -5.99 -5.21
C LEU A 87 2.08 -5.44 -5.16
N ILE A 88 3.12 -6.29 -5.24
CA ILE A 88 4.52 -5.87 -5.18
C ILE A 88 4.82 -4.80 -6.25
N VAL A 89 4.41 -5.05 -7.49
CA VAL A 89 4.67 -4.08 -8.57
C VAL A 89 3.82 -2.81 -8.41
N MET A 90 2.60 -2.93 -7.87
CA MET A 90 1.76 -1.77 -7.53
C MET A 90 2.37 -0.90 -6.44
N GLU A 91 2.93 -1.50 -5.38
CA GLU A 91 3.63 -0.78 -4.31
C GLU A 91 4.86 -0.03 -4.87
N ILE A 92 5.63 -0.66 -5.74
CA ILE A 92 6.76 -0.01 -6.42
C ILE A 92 6.26 1.15 -7.28
N THR A 93 5.16 0.96 -8.03
CA THR A 93 4.56 2.01 -8.87
C THR A 93 4.11 3.21 -8.01
N GLY A 94 3.38 2.95 -6.94
CA GLY A 94 2.91 3.98 -6.00
C GLY A 94 4.06 4.70 -5.31
N PHE A 95 5.10 3.98 -4.92
CA PHE A 95 6.29 4.54 -4.28
C PHE A 95 7.07 5.45 -5.22
N VAL A 96 7.29 5.03 -6.47
CA VAL A 96 7.97 5.87 -7.48
C VAL A 96 7.11 7.10 -7.82
N ALA A 97 5.79 6.95 -7.87
CA ALA A 97 4.87 8.07 -8.05
C ALA A 97 4.94 9.07 -6.88
N TRP A 98 5.05 8.58 -5.65
CA TRP A 98 5.23 9.43 -4.47
C TRP A 98 6.55 10.21 -4.52
N ILE A 99 7.66 9.56 -4.88
CA ILE A 99 8.94 10.23 -5.09
C ILE A 99 8.82 11.30 -6.18
N ALA A 100 8.10 11.01 -7.27
CA ALA A 100 7.88 11.96 -8.36
C ALA A 100 7.03 13.17 -7.92
N LEU A 101 6.05 12.99 -7.03
CA LEU A 101 5.28 14.06 -6.39
C LEU A 101 6.14 14.94 -5.49
N TRP A 102 7.16 14.36 -4.86
CA TRP A 102 8.09 15.13 -4.03
C TRP A 102 9.13 15.87 -4.87
N ARG A 103 9.82 15.16 -5.79
CA ARG A 103 10.83 15.74 -6.69
C ARG A 103 10.76 15.10 -8.07
N PHE A 104 10.09 15.77 -8.98
CA PHE A 104 9.94 15.28 -10.35
C PHE A 104 11.28 15.30 -11.10
N ARG A 105 11.55 14.18 -11.81
CA ARG A 105 12.59 14.05 -12.85
C ARG A 105 11.96 13.37 -14.06
N ARG A 106 12.39 13.70 -15.26
CA ARG A 106 11.80 13.18 -16.51
C ARG A 106 11.72 11.64 -16.55
N TRP A 107 12.72 10.96 -16.01
CA TRP A 107 12.75 9.51 -15.99
C TRP A 107 11.62 8.88 -15.11
N HIS A 108 11.15 9.58 -14.09
CA HIS A 108 10.05 9.08 -13.27
C HIS A 108 8.80 8.81 -14.09
N GLN A 109 8.48 9.71 -15.03
CA GLN A 109 7.30 9.57 -15.88
C GLN A 109 7.36 8.30 -16.74
N THR A 110 8.51 8.01 -17.34
CA THR A 110 8.72 6.80 -18.13
C THR A 110 8.69 5.55 -17.24
N ALA A 111 9.37 5.60 -16.09
CA ALA A 111 9.37 4.50 -15.14
C ALA A 111 7.96 4.17 -14.63
N ILE A 112 7.18 5.18 -14.23
CA ILE A 112 5.80 5.02 -13.76
C ILE A 112 4.93 4.45 -14.89
N LEU A 113 5.08 4.93 -16.13
CA LEU A 113 4.32 4.41 -17.27
C LEU A 113 4.60 2.91 -17.50
N VAL A 114 5.87 2.51 -17.52
CA VAL A 114 6.25 1.10 -17.69
C VAL A 114 5.73 0.25 -16.54
N LEU A 115 5.97 0.68 -15.30
CA LEU A 115 5.49 -0.02 -14.11
C LEU A 115 3.97 -0.14 -14.09
N ALA A 116 3.24 0.93 -14.43
CA ALA A 116 1.78 0.92 -14.47
C ALA A 116 1.23 -0.04 -15.52
N ILE A 117 1.86 -0.14 -16.70
CA ILE A 117 1.48 -1.10 -17.74
C ILE A 117 1.70 -2.54 -17.24
N VAL A 118 2.86 -2.81 -16.64
CA VAL A 118 3.18 -4.13 -16.07
C VAL A 118 2.19 -4.47 -14.96
N THR A 119 1.95 -3.53 -14.04
CA THR A 119 0.97 -3.72 -12.94
C THR A 119 -0.43 -4.00 -13.49
N PHE A 120 -0.85 -3.29 -14.55
CA PHE A 120 -2.15 -3.51 -15.17
C PHE A 120 -2.29 -4.92 -15.75
N GLY A 121 -1.26 -5.41 -16.43
CA GLY A 121 -1.22 -6.78 -16.95
C GLY A 121 -1.31 -7.84 -15.84
N LEU A 122 -0.53 -7.64 -14.74
CA LEU A 122 -0.55 -8.53 -13.59
C LEU A 122 -1.91 -8.52 -12.87
N MET A 123 -2.51 -7.35 -12.67
CA MET A 123 -3.84 -7.24 -12.05
C MET A 123 -4.94 -7.84 -12.94
N ALA A 124 -4.87 -7.64 -14.26
CA ALA A 124 -5.79 -8.27 -15.18
C ALA A 124 -5.69 -9.80 -15.13
N SER A 125 -4.46 -10.35 -15.06
CA SER A 125 -4.24 -11.79 -14.87
C SER A 125 -4.81 -12.28 -13.53
N ALA A 126 -4.53 -11.60 -12.43
CA ALA A 126 -5.06 -11.95 -11.12
C ALA A 126 -6.60 -11.91 -11.12
N ALA A 127 -7.20 -10.87 -11.71
CA ALA A 127 -8.65 -10.73 -11.82
C ALA A 127 -9.27 -11.87 -12.67
N ASN A 128 -8.63 -12.24 -13.78
CA ASN A 128 -9.09 -13.35 -14.63
C ASN A 128 -9.08 -14.68 -13.84
N ILE A 129 -8.00 -14.99 -13.13
CA ILE A 129 -7.92 -16.19 -12.29
C ILE A 129 -8.97 -16.15 -11.16
N GLY A 130 -9.16 -14.99 -10.54
CA GLY A 130 -10.21 -14.77 -9.53
C GLY A 130 -11.62 -15.00 -10.08
N GLY A 131 -11.86 -14.65 -11.35
CA GLY A 131 -13.10 -14.97 -12.07
C GLY A 131 -13.38 -16.47 -12.13
N HIS A 132 -12.37 -17.31 -12.35
CA HIS A 132 -12.51 -18.75 -12.40
C HIS A 132 -12.89 -19.38 -11.04
N ILE A 133 -12.58 -18.73 -9.91
CA ILE A 133 -13.04 -19.17 -8.58
C ILE A 133 -14.58 -19.08 -8.47
N ARG A 134 -15.16 -18.04 -9.06
CA ARG A 134 -16.61 -17.76 -9.01
C ARG A 134 -17.39 -18.46 -10.14
N HIS A 135 -16.71 -18.72 -11.25
CA HIS A 135 -17.30 -19.22 -12.49
C HIS A 135 -16.53 -20.47 -12.98
N PRO A 136 -16.57 -21.59 -12.19
CA PRO A 136 -15.87 -22.83 -12.57
C PRO A 136 -16.40 -23.41 -13.89
N GLU A 137 -17.63 -23.08 -14.29
CA GLU A 137 -18.22 -23.47 -15.56
C GLU A 137 -17.46 -22.94 -16.78
N ILE A 138 -16.70 -21.87 -16.65
CA ILE A 138 -15.85 -21.33 -17.73
C ILE A 138 -14.70 -22.27 -18.01
N LEU A 139 -14.11 -22.88 -16.97
CA LEU A 139 -13.05 -23.88 -17.12
C LEU A 139 -13.58 -25.21 -17.67
N ALA A 140 -14.79 -25.61 -17.26
CA ALA A 140 -15.39 -26.87 -17.65
C ALA A 140 -15.76 -26.93 -19.15
N ARG A 141 -15.98 -25.81 -19.81
CA ARG A 141 -16.33 -25.73 -21.24
C ARG A 141 -15.16 -25.89 -22.21
N GLY A 142 -13.94 -26.11 -21.70
CA GLY A 142 -12.76 -26.36 -22.55
C GLY A 142 -12.30 -25.14 -23.38
N THR A 143 -12.96 -23.99 -23.24
CA THR A 143 -12.66 -22.73 -23.94
C THR A 143 -11.72 -21.81 -23.17
N ALA A 144 -11.52 -22.06 -21.87
CA ALA A 144 -10.59 -21.29 -21.06
C ALA A 144 -9.17 -21.84 -21.21
N ALA A 145 -8.22 -20.96 -21.38
CA ALA A 145 -6.82 -21.31 -21.26
C ALA A 145 -6.55 -21.97 -19.89
N PRO A 146 -5.68 -22.99 -19.81
CA PRO A 146 -5.31 -23.56 -18.53
C PRO A 146 -4.85 -22.46 -17.59
N VAL A 147 -5.18 -22.59 -16.30
CA VAL A 147 -4.73 -21.64 -15.27
C VAL A 147 -3.21 -21.54 -15.35
N PRO A 148 -2.64 -20.35 -15.63
CA PRO A 148 -1.20 -20.21 -15.77
C PRO A 148 -0.49 -20.70 -14.49
N GLU A 149 0.60 -21.41 -14.64
CA GLU A 149 1.47 -21.71 -13.52
C GLU A 149 2.16 -20.41 -13.07
N TRP A 150 1.75 -19.93 -11.92
CA TRP A 150 2.37 -18.76 -11.29
C TRP A 150 3.50 -19.20 -10.35
N PRO A 151 4.60 -18.40 -10.26
CA PRO A 151 5.59 -18.61 -9.21
C PRO A 151 4.88 -18.65 -7.85
N ARG A 152 5.20 -19.63 -7.02
CA ARG A 152 4.63 -19.78 -5.66
C ARG A 152 5.17 -18.72 -4.70
N THR A 153 4.98 -17.45 -5.02
CA THR A 153 5.58 -16.30 -4.36
C THR A 153 5.14 -16.16 -2.91
N ALA A 154 3.86 -16.39 -2.61
CA ALA A 154 3.35 -16.31 -1.26
C ALA A 154 3.87 -17.47 -0.38
N ALA A 155 3.87 -18.70 -0.90
CA ALA A 155 4.41 -19.84 -0.18
C ALA A 155 5.94 -19.72 0.02
N ALA A 156 6.68 -19.25 -0.99
CA ALA A 156 8.11 -19.00 -0.89
C ALA A 156 8.43 -17.91 0.14
N GLY A 157 7.66 -16.83 0.17
CA GLY A 157 7.80 -15.77 1.17
C GLY A 157 7.53 -16.25 2.59
N ALA A 158 6.50 -17.08 2.79
CA ALA A 158 6.21 -17.71 4.07
C ALA A 158 7.36 -18.65 4.50
N ALA A 159 7.80 -19.55 3.62
CA ALA A 159 8.91 -20.47 3.88
C ALA A 159 10.21 -19.73 4.21
N PHE A 160 10.51 -18.63 3.48
CA PHE A 160 11.69 -17.81 3.75
C PHE A 160 11.71 -17.29 5.21
N VAL A 161 10.55 -16.91 5.75
CA VAL A 161 10.46 -16.41 7.13
C VAL A 161 10.45 -17.56 8.14
N LEU A 162 9.69 -18.65 7.87
CA LEU A 162 9.46 -19.74 8.83
C LEU A 162 10.63 -20.72 8.92
N ASP A 163 11.29 -21.02 7.80
CA ASP A 163 12.37 -21.99 7.73
C ASP A 163 13.72 -21.40 8.20
N ASN A 164 13.80 -20.06 8.32
CA ASN A 164 15.02 -19.37 8.73
C ASN A 164 14.82 -18.65 10.09
N PRO A 165 15.31 -19.17 11.20
CA PRO A 165 15.03 -18.67 12.54
C PRO A 165 15.50 -17.22 12.79
N TRP A 166 16.43 -16.72 11.97
CA TRP A 166 16.95 -15.36 12.09
C TRP A 166 16.13 -14.33 11.32
N VAL A 167 15.32 -14.75 10.33
CA VAL A 167 14.58 -13.81 9.45
C VAL A 167 13.54 -13.04 10.24
N TRP A 168 12.76 -13.70 11.10
CA TRP A 168 11.74 -13.02 11.90
C TRP A 168 12.34 -11.93 12.80
N PRO A 169 13.34 -12.21 13.67
CA PRO A 169 13.98 -11.17 14.49
C PRO A 169 14.60 -10.04 13.67
N ILE A 170 15.24 -10.36 12.56
CA ILE A 170 15.82 -9.34 11.67
C ILE A 170 14.72 -8.43 11.09
N CYS A 171 13.62 -9.01 10.64
CA CYS A 171 12.46 -8.24 10.16
C CYS A 171 11.88 -7.33 11.25
N GLU A 172 11.84 -7.79 12.52
CA GLU A 172 11.42 -6.95 13.66
C GLU A 172 12.33 -5.74 13.84
N VAL A 173 13.66 -5.96 13.82
CA VAL A 173 14.63 -4.85 13.92
C VAL A 173 14.42 -3.83 12.80
N PHE A 174 14.34 -4.30 11.56
CA PHE A 174 14.09 -3.40 10.42
C PHE A 174 12.74 -2.72 10.49
N HIS A 175 11.71 -3.40 10.98
CA HIS A 175 10.39 -2.81 11.19
C HIS A 175 10.44 -1.66 12.19
N PHE A 176 11.15 -1.84 13.32
CA PHE A 176 11.35 -0.76 14.29
C PHE A 176 12.19 0.40 13.75
N VAL A 177 13.28 0.10 13.01
CA VAL A 177 14.09 1.15 12.35
C VAL A 177 13.24 1.92 11.34
N GLY A 178 12.48 1.22 10.51
CA GLY A 178 11.55 1.82 9.56
C GLY A 178 10.51 2.70 10.24
N LEU A 179 9.97 2.24 11.37
CA LEU A 179 9.01 2.99 12.17
C LEU A 179 9.63 4.26 12.76
N CYS A 180 10.85 4.19 13.29
CA CYS A 180 11.57 5.35 13.81
C CYS A 180 11.82 6.39 12.71
N LEU A 181 12.25 5.97 11.53
CA LEU A 181 12.47 6.84 10.39
C LEU A 181 11.16 7.49 9.93
N LEU A 182 10.13 6.71 9.71
CA LEU A 182 8.82 7.20 9.27
C LEU A 182 8.23 8.17 10.30
N PHE A 183 8.07 7.72 11.54
CA PHE A 183 7.41 8.52 12.58
C PHE A 183 8.24 9.75 12.97
N GLY A 184 9.57 9.62 13.02
CA GLY A 184 10.47 10.75 13.31
C GLY A 184 10.33 11.88 12.29
N VAL A 185 10.32 11.54 10.99
CA VAL A 185 10.14 12.53 9.92
C VAL A 185 8.71 13.10 9.94
N VAL A 186 7.69 12.25 10.06
CA VAL A 186 6.28 12.67 10.13
C VAL A 186 6.07 13.62 11.32
N LEU A 187 6.59 13.27 12.49
CA LEU A 187 6.47 14.10 13.69
C LEU A 187 7.14 15.46 13.49
N LEU A 188 8.38 15.48 12.99
CA LEU A 188 9.12 16.72 12.78
C LEU A 188 8.45 17.64 11.77
N VAL A 189 8.02 17.11 10.62
CA VAL A 189 7.29 17.85 9.57
C VAL A 189 6.00 18.44 10.13
N ASN A 190 5.20 17.63 10.83
CA ASN A 190 3.91 18.08 11.38
C ASN A 190 4.08 19.07 12.55
N LEU A 191 5.08 18.90 13.43
CA LEU A 191 5.39 19.89 14.46
C LEU A 191 5.83 21.23 13.83
N ARG A 192 6.56 21.21 12.72
CA ARG A 192 6.91 22.43 11.98
C ARG A 192 5.67 23.11 11.41
N LEU A 193 4.73 22.35 10.81
CA LEU A 193 3.45 22.87 10.31
C LEU A 193 2.57 23.46 11.43
N LEU A 194 2.59 22.85 12.61
CA LEU A 194 1.88 23.37 13.81
C LEU A 194 2.54 24.63 14.39
N GLY A 195 3.79 24.95 14.01
CA GLY A 195 4.50 26.13 14.46
C GLY A 195 5.29 25.92 15.76
N PHE A 196 5.57 24.66 16.17
CA PHE A 196 6.39 24.37 17.35
C PHE A 196 7.90 24.49 17.06
N VAL A 197 8.35 24.15 15.85
CA VAL A 197 9.77 24.14 15.45
C VAL A 197 10.05 25.35 14.54
N LYS A 198 9.98 26.57 15.09
CA LYS A 198 10.07 27.81 14.31
C LYS A 198 11.48 28.12 13.79
N GLY A 199 12.52 27.63 14.48
CA GLY A 199 13.92 27.92 14.11
C GLY A 199 14.44 27.15 12.89
N VAL A 200 13.66 26.22 12.32
CA VAL A 200 14.05 25.40 11.18
C VAL A 200 13.18 25.73 9.98
N ALA A 201 13.80 26.05 8.84
CA ALA A 201 13.04 26.29 7.62
C ALA A 201 12.26 25.04 7.19
N PHE A 202 11.06 25.22 6.65
CA PHE A 202 10.24 24.08 6.18
C PHE A 202 10.98 23.25 5.11
N ALA A 203 11.70 23.93 4.22
CA ALA A 203 12.52 23.28 3.18
C ALA A 203 13.58 22.33 3.75
N ASP A 204 14.18 22.66 4.90
CA ASP A 204 15.19 21.81 5.54
C ASP A 204 14.56 20.57 6.18
N VAL A 205 13.41 20.74 6.81
CA VAL A 205 12.64 19.60 7.34
C VAL A 205 12.15 18.69 6.22
N ASN A 206 11.70 19.28 5.12
CA ASN A 206 11.20 18.54 3.95
C ASN A 206 12.30 17.73 3.23
N ARG A 207 13.58 18.12 3.36
CA ARG A 207 14.72 17.30 2.88
C ARG A 207 14.83 15.94 3.59
N LEU A 208 14.19 15.78 4.73
CA LEU A 208 14.15 14.50 5.45
C LEU A 208 13.07 13.55 4.92
N LEU A 209 12.15 14.04 4.09
CA LEU A 209 11.03 13.24 3.57
C LEU A 209 11.46 11.91 2.92
N PRO A 210 12.56 11.80 2.15
CA PRO A 210 13.03 10.53 1.63
C PRO A 210 13.33 9.47 2.69
N TRP A 211 13.79 9.88 3.88
CA TRP A 211 14.02 8.97 4.99
C TRP A 211 12.70 8.45 5.56
N GLY A 212 11.67 9.31 5.65
CA GLY A 212 10.32 8.89 5.99
C GLY A 212 9.74 7.93 4.94
N MET A 213 9.95 8.21 3.65
CA MET A 213 9.56 7.33 2.55
C MET A 213 10.25 5.97 2.66
N ALA A 214 11.57 5.94 2.86
CA ALA A 214 12.33 4.71 3.07
C ALA A 214 11.81 3.94 4.29
N GLY A 215 11.50 4.64 5.39
CA GLY A 215 10.90 4.06 6.58
C GLY A 215 9.55 3.39 6.30
N LEU A 216 8.67 4.04 5.53
CA LEU A 216 7.40 3.42 5.13
C LEU A 216 7.63 2.17 4.26
N GLY A 217 8.52 2.25 3.26
CA GLY A 217 8.87 1.11 2.42
C GLY A 217 9.38 -0.09 3.22
N ILE A 218 10.28 0.14 4.18
CA ILE A 218 10.78 -0.89 5.09
C ILE A 218 9.62 -1.52 5.89
N ASN A 219 8.70 -0.69 6.42
CA ASN A 219 7.55 -1.18 7.18
C ASN A 219 6.57 -1.99 6.33
N ILE A 220 6.33 -1.59 5.08
CA ILE A 220 5.48 -2.36 4.15
C ILE A 220 6.11 -3.73 3.88
N VAL A 221 7.40 -3.77 3.51
CA VAL A 221 8.10 -5.03 3.20
C VAL A 221 8.11 -5.97 4.40
N THR A 222 8.56 -5.49 5.56
CA THR A 222 8.64 -6.32 6.77
C THR A 222 7.26 -6.73 7.27
N GLY A 223 6.27 -5.83 7.22
CA GLY A 223 4.88 -6.12 7.57
C GLY A 223 4.25 -7.17 6.66
N MET A 224 4.56 -7.14 5.36
CA MET A 224 4.11 -8.19 4.42
C MET A 224 4.78 -9.53 4.70
N LEU A 225 6.07 -9.57 5.04
CA LEU A 225 6.74 -10.81 5.42
C LEU A 225 6.11 -11.44 6.67
N PHE A 226 5.81 -10.65 7.71
CA PHE A 226 5.07 -11.14 8.88
C PHE A 226 3.69 -11.67 8.51
N PHE A 227 2.97 -10.94 7.65
CA PHE A 227 1.65 -11.37 7.20
C PHE A 227 1.69 -12.68 6.41
N LEU A 228 2.66 -12.85 5.50
CA LEU A 228 2.83 -14.09 4.73
C LEU A 228 3.15 -15.30 5.60
N ALA A 229 3.92 -15.08 6.68
CA ALA A 229 4.29 -16.15 7.61
C ALA A 229 3.15 -16.60 8.53
N ALA A 230 2.24 -15.68 8.91
CA ALA A 230 1.16 -15.97 9.85
C ALA A 230 -0.16 -15.24 9.49
N PRO A 231 -0.73 -15.48 8.28
CA PRO A 231 -1.87 -14.70 7.79
C PRO A 231 -3.12 -14.82 8.69
N GLU A 232 -3.37 -15.98 9.28
CA GLU A 232 -4.53 -16.20 10.13
C GLU A 232 -4.46 -15.38 11.43
N GLN A 233 -3.27 -15.27 12.04
CA GLN A 233 -3.05 -14.46 13.23
C GLN A 233 -3.46 -12.99 13.01
N TYR A 234 -3.28 -12.47 11.81
CA TYR A 234 -3.61 -11.09 11.47
C TYR A 234 -5.06 -10.93 11.00
N THR A 235 -5.55 -11.83 10.16
CA THR A 235 -6.90 -11.69 9.58
C THR A 235 -8.02 -11.95 10.59
N GLN A 236 -7.76 -12.74 11.62
CA GLN A 236 -8.72 -13.01 12.71
C GLN A 236 -8.65 -11.96 13.83
N ASN A 237 -7.71 -11.02 13.78
CA ASN A 237 -7.50 -10.02 14.81
C ASN A 237 -8.17 -8.69 14.44
N SER A 238 -9.21 -8.29 15.18
CA SER A 238 -9.91 -7.03 14.95
C SER A 238 -9.02 -5.79 15.12
N THR A 239 -8.03 -5.83 16.01
CA THR A 239 -7.05 -4.75 16.21
C THR A 239 -6.21 -4.52 14.97
N PHE A 240 -5.87 -5.60 14.25
CA PHE A 240 -5.15 -5.50 12.98
C PHE A 240 -5.97 -4.78 11.90
N VAL A 241 -7.27 -5.07 11.82
CA VAL A 241 -8.18 -4.41 10.87
C VAL A 241 -8.23 -2.90 11.12
N TRP A 242 -8.39 -2.51 12.38
CA TRP A 242 -8.36 -1.09 12.77
C TRP A 242 -7.01 -0.44 12.47
N LYS A 243 -5.90 -1.12 12.77
CA LYS A 243 -4.54 -0.65 12.45
C LYS A 243 -4.40 -0.36 10.96
N ILE A 244 -4.82 -1.28 10.08
CA ILE A 244 -4.75 -1.09 8.64
C ILE A 244 -5.63 0.09 8.19
N GLY A 245 -6.86 0.20 8.68
CA GLY A 245 -7.74 1.33 8.36
C GLY A 245 -7.14 2.69 8.74
N LEU A 246 -6.60 2.80 9.96
CA LEU A 246 -5.94 4.04 10.41
C LEU A 246 -4.65 4.31 9.62
N MET A 247 -3.88 3.27 9.27
CA MET A 247 -2.67 3.41 8.46
C MET A 247 -2.98 3.96 7.07
N LEU A 248 -4.09 3.56 6.44
CA LEU A 248 -4.51 4.12 5.16
C LEU A 248 -4.81 5.63 5.27
N ILE A 249 -5.59 6.02 6.28
CA ILE A 249 -5.93 7.44 6.50
C ILE A 249 -4.65 8.23 6.81
N ALA A 250 -3.77 7.69 7.67
CA ALA A 250 -2.48 8.31 7.99
C ALA A 250 -1.59 8.43 6.74
N GLY A 251 -1.56 7.42 5.87
CA GLY A 251 -0.84 7.44 4.60
C GLY A 251 -1.29 8.57 3.68
N VAL A 252 -2.60 8.81 3.58
CA VAL A 252 -3.14 9.94 2.79
C VAL A 252 -2.63 11.29 3.31
N THR A 253 -2.45 11.43 4.63
CA THR A 253 -1.94 12.69 5.19
C THR A 253 -0.51 13.04 4.75
N LEU A 254 0.28 12.04 4.29
CA LEU A 254 1.64 12.25 3.78
C LEU A 254 1.65 13.06 2.47
N LEU A 255 0.55 13.07 1.72
CA LEU A 255 0.45 13.85 0.49
C LEU A 255 0.51 15.36 0.76
N TYR A 256 -0.03 15.82 1.89
CA TYR A 256 -0.09 17.25 2.19
C TYR A 256 1.30 17.92 2.24
N PRO A 257 2.26 17.47 3.06
CA PRO A 257 3.60 18.05 3.07
C PRO A 257 4.35 17.80 1.76
N THR A 258 4.12 16.65 1.09
CA THR A 258 4.76 16.31 -0.18
C THR A 258 4.41 17.30 -1.29
N MET A 259 3.13 17.67 -1.40
CA MET A 259 2.64 18.55 -2.47
C MET A 259 2.90 20.02 -2.19
N ARG A 260 2.92 20.42 -0.93
CA ARG A 260 3.14 21.83 -0.52
C ARG A 260 4.54 22.36 -0.84
N ASP A 261 5.56 21.50 -0.86
CA ASP A 261 6.92 21.91 -1.21
C ASP A 261 7.04 22.37 -2.67
N GLN A 262 6.18 21.86 -3.55
CA GLN A 262 6.19 22.22 -4.98
C GLN A 262 5.64 23.63 -5.24
N THR A 263 4.78 24.14 -4.36
CA THR A 263 4.12 25.44 -4.55
C THR A 263 4.92 26.62 -3.98
N GLY A 264 5.96 26.37 -3.19
CA GLY A 264 6.79 27.44 -2.59
C GLY A 264 6.05 28.36 -1.61
N GLU A 265 4.82 27.99 -1.24
CA GLU A 265 3.86 28.87 -0.56
C GLU A 265 3.97 28.94 0.97
N LEU A 266 4.99 28.37 1.58
CA LEU A 266 5.19 28.52 3.02
C LEU A 266 6.21 29.64 3.28
N PRO A 267 5.77 30.83 3.74
CA PRO A 267 6.69 31.89 4.17
C PRO A 267 7.62 31.38 5.27
N PRO A 268 8.88 31.85 5.33
CA PRO A 268 9.86 31.38 6.30
C PRO A 268 9.42 31.56 7.76
N GLU A 269 8.53 32.48 8.03
CA GLU A 269 8.15 32.92 9.39
C GLU A 269 6.75 32.48 9.83
N ASP A 270 5.88 32.02 8.93
CA ASP A 270 4.48 31.83 9.27
C ASP A 270 4.08 30.38 9.53
N ARG A 271 3.06 30.25 10.38
CA ARG A 271 2.36 28.99 10.64
C ARG A 271 1.61 28.56 9.38
N ALA A 272 1.55 27.28 9.14
CA ALA A 272 0.68 26.74 8.10
C ALA A 272 -0.77 27.25 8.27
N PRO A 273 -1.55 27.37 7.17
CA PRO A 273 -2.96 27.72 7.25
C PRO A 273 -3.70 26.73 8.14
N LEU A 274 -4.85 27.15 8.68
CA LEU A 274 -5.62 26.34 9.66
C LEU A 274 -5.84 24.90 9.17
N THR A 275 -6.18 24.72 7.89
CA THR A 275 -6.34 23.39 7.27
C THR A 275 -5.07 22.54 7.41
N GLY A 276 -3.90 23.10 7.11
CA GLY A 276 -2.62 22.41 7.25
C GLY A 276 -2.31 22.04 8.70
N ARG A 277 -2.67 22.87 9.66
CA ARG A 277 -2.50 22.58 11.08
C ARG A 277 -3.43 21.48 11.57
N ILE A 278 -4.68 21.44 11.09
CA ILE A 278 -5.63 20.36 11.40
C ILE A 278 -5.10 19.04 10.84
N ILE A 279 -4.66 19.03 9.57
CA ILE A 279 -4.07 17.83 8.94
C ILE A 279 -2.83 17.37 9.72
N ALA A 280 -1.95 18.30 10.11
CA ALA A 280 -0.73 17.99 10.86
C ALA A 280 -1.04 17.37 12.23
N ALA A 281 -1.97 17.95 12.99
CA ALA A 281 -2.39 17.41 14.29
C ALA A 281 -3.04 16.03 14.12
N GLY A 282 -3.97 15.90 13.18
CA GLY A 282 -4.62 14.63 12.86
C GLY A 282 -3.62 13.56 12.43
N SER A 283 -2.65 13.91 11.59
CA SER A 283 -1.58 13.00 11.16
C SER A 283 -0.77 12.44 12.34
N ILE A 284 -0.35 13.29 13.28
CA ILE A 284 0.36 12.86 14.49
C ILE A 284 -0.50 11.88 15.30
N CYS A 285 -1.76 12.22 15.55
CA CYS A 285 -2.68 11.35 16.30
C CYS A 285 -2.89 10.01 15.62
N LEU A 286 -3.07 10.00 14.30
CA LEU A 286 -3.27 8.77 13.51
C LEU A 286 -2.04 7.86 13.58
N TRP A 287 -0.84 8.40 13.39
CA TRP A 287 0.39 7.59 13.46
C TRP A 287 0.66 7.07 14.86
N ILE A 288 0.38 7.86 15.92
CA ILE A 288 0.45 7.38 17.31
C ILE A 288 -0.53 6.22 17.51
N ALA A 289 -1.78 6.34 17.02
CA ALA A 289 -2.76 5.27 17.12
C ALA A 289 -2.33 4.01 16.37
N VAL A 290 -1.75 4.14 15.16
CA VAL A 290 -1.21 3.00 14.39
C VAL A 290 -0.09 2.29 15.17
N ILE A 291 0.83 3.04 15.79
CA ILE A 291 1.92 2.49 16.62
C ILE A 291 1.33 1.75 17.83
N PHE A 292 0.38 2.39 18.53
CA PHE A 292 -0.27 1.79 19.69
C PHE A 292 -0.97 0.48 19.32
N LEU A 293 -1.82 0.47 18.28
CA LEU A 293 -2.49 -0.75 17.83
C LEU A 293 -1.48 -1.82 17.38
N GLY A 294 -0.39 -1.42 16.73
CA GLY A 294 0.68 -2.35 16.35
C GLY A 294 1.33 -3.02 17.56
N ARG A 295 1.60 -2.27 18.63
CA ARG A 295 2.22 -2.79 19.85
C ARG A 295 1.27 -3.69 20.65
N PHE A 296 -0.01 -3.35 20.67
CA PHE A 296 -1.01 -4.08 21.44
C PHE A 296 -1.68 -5.24 20.66
N LEU A 297 -1.33 -5.42 19.40
CA LEU A 297 -1.88 -6.47 18.53
C LEU A 297 -1.80 -7.88 19.16
N PRO A 298 -0.71 -8.31 19.84
CA PRO A 298 -0.67 -9.62 20.47
C PRO A 298 -1.58 -9.76 21.71
N TYR A 299 -2.05 -8.65 22.27
CA TYR A 299 -2.81 -8.62 23.51
C TYR A 299 -4.31 -8.31 23.32
N LEU A 300 -4.67 -7.71 22.16
CA LEU A 300 -6.02 -7.30 21.84
C LEU A 300 -6.50 -8.08 20.60
N GLY A 301 -7.66 -8.71 20.69
CA GLY A 301 -8.29 -9.38 19.54
C GLY A 301 -8.03 -10.89 19.44
N SER A 302 -7.63 -11.53 20.52
CA SER A 302 -7.54 -13.00 20.66
C SER A 302 -8.80 -13.61 21.31
N GLU A 303 -9.99 -13.02 21.07
CA GLU A 303 -11.27 -13.60 21.49
C GLU A 303 -11.94 -14.37 20.36
#